data_1f07aeb106e344253a97be1e2871e7e5
#
_entry.id   1f07aeb106e344253a97be1e2871e7e5
#
_cell.length_a   1.000
_cell.length_b   1.000
_cell.length_c   1.000
_cell.angle_alpha   90.00
_cell.angle_beta   90.00
_cell.angle_gamma   90.00
#
_symmetry.space_group_name_H-M   'P 1'
#
loop_
_entity.id
_entity.type
_entity.pdbx_description
1 polymer ?
#
loop_
_entity_poly.entity_id
_entity_poly.type
_entity_poly.pdbx_seq_one_letter_code
_entity_poly.pdbx_strand_id
1 'polypeptide(L)'
;MSLSLSPRHLASRLRPRSRRQYIATGIAVVLVLGGAGYWGFGRADSAVANSVIATVATGTFQQTVTGSGTIQPARQDDLAFGVSGRVTSVRVEAGDKVGKGDVVAKLDTVSLDAALASAEAQLEAAVTTAANDGSESSTQRAANDASLASTRADVAQAEDDLASATLRATFAGTVASVDVAVGDQTSGSSSSTSGSGGSAQGAATTTSTAAVTVIDPTTFVVEAEVAAADVTSVKKGLQVTITPTGATEPVFGTVEDVGLIATTNNSGVAAFSVTVAVTGEQKDLYPGTTADISIIVKQVDDIVTVPTQALTTTDGKTYVTKVDGSSRKKTAVTVGETYGASTEVKTGLVVGDQVEITSIAVNRVGNTAGGGGAGTGQRGQGGGDFPAGGRPGGAGQ
;
A
#
# COMPACT_ATOMS: atom_id res chain seq x y z
N MET A 1 52.49 36.23 80.35
CA MET A 1 53.95 35.97 80.44
C MET A 1 54.45 35.88 79.02
N SER A 2 54.77 36.96 78.40
CA SER A 2 56.02 37.71 78.26
C SER A 2 57.24 36.84 77.94
N LEU A 3 57.76 37.06 76.69
CA LEU A 3 59.17 37.28 76.32
C LEU A 3 59.31 37.03 74.84
N SER A 4 59.31 38.00 73.98
CA SER A 4 60.38 38.96 73.56
C SER A 4 61.73 38.27 73.37
N LEU A 5 62.20 38.24 72.12
CA LEU A 5 63.58 38.65 71.74
C LEU A 5 63.81 38.73 70.24
N SER A 6 64.36 39.88 69.88
CA SER A 6 64.69 40.35 68.49
C SER A 6 66.07 39.86 68.03
N PRO A 7 66.64 40.50 67.01
CA PRO A 7 67.14 39.80 65.79
C PRO A 7 68.71 39.83 65.74
N ARG A 8 69.27 39.02 64.86
CA ARG A 8 70.68 39.23 64.43
C ARG A 8 70.90 38.92 62.95
N HIS A 9 71.27 39.95 62.31
CA HIS A 9 71.92 40.02 61.03
C HIS A 9 73.00 38.99 60.78
N LEU A 10 73.01 38.38 59.63
CA LEU A 10 74.20 37.88 58.98
C LEU A 10 74.07 38.01 57.47
N ALA A 11 74.68 39.10 56.95
CA ALA A 11 75.01 39.25 55.57
C ALA A 11 76.06 38.24 55.17
N SER A 12 75.84 37.35 54.27
CA SER A 12 76.87 36.50 53.63
C SER A 12 76.84 36.71 52.12
N ARG A 13 77.85 37.24 51.67
CA ARG A 13 78.35 37.58 50.32
C ARG A 13 77.99 36.54 49.27
N LEU A 14 77.24 36.95 48.27
CA LEU A 14 77.10 36.29 46.95
C LEU A 14 78.38 36.43 46.15
N ARG A 15 79.06 35.32 45.90
CA ARG A 15 80.09 35.18 44.89
C ARG A 15 79.49 34.96 43.54
N PRO A 16 79.93 35.53 42.43
CA PRO A 16 79.43 35.31 41.12
C PRO A 16 79.82 33.86 40.66
N ARG A 17 78.84 33.02 40.41
CA ARG A 17 79.03 31.73 39.79
C ARG A 17 79.31 31.93 38.28
N SER A 18 80.35 31.24 37.79
CA SER A 18 80.85 31.26 36.45
C SER A 18 79.80 30.94 35.39
N ARG A 19 79.80 31.62 34.23
CA ARG A 19 78.97 31.45 33.08
C ARG A 19 78.74 29.93 32.62
N ARG A 20 79.63 29.06 32.98
CA ARG A 20 79.58 27.64 32.67
C ARG A 20 78.48 26.87 33.44
N GLN A 21 78.02 27.38 34.60
CA GLN A 21 76.98 26.72 35.37
C GLN A 21 75.56 27.03 34.87
N TYR A 22 75.34 28.15 34.22
CA TYR A 22 74.08 28.49 33.59
C TYR A 22 73.86 27.73 32.28
N ILE A 23 74.91 27.35 31.56
CA ILE A 23 74.84 26.56 30.35
C ILE A 23 74.47 25.10 30.71
N ALA A 24 75.02 24.55 31.76
CA ALA A 24 74.71 23.19 32.20
C ALA A 24 73.28 23.04 32.75
N THR A 25 72.75 24.03 33.48
CA THR A 25 71.34 24.04 33.93
C THR A 25 70.37 24.31 32.78
N GLY A 26 70.73 25.15 31.80
CA GLY A 26 69.89 25.33 30.59
C GLY A 26 69.73 24.06 29.75
N ILE A 27 70.81 23.30 29.56
CA ILE A 27 70.76 22.03 28.81
C ILE A 27 69.93 20.96 29.57
N ALA A 28 70.05 20.89 30.91
CA ALA A 28 69.25 19.95 31.69
C ALA A 28 67.73 20.25 31.65
N VAL A 29 67.36 21.55 31.65
CA VAL A 29 65.93 21.94 31.54
C VAL A 29 65.38 21.68 30.16
N VAL A 30 66.17 21.88 29.10
CA VAL A 30 65.73 21.54 27.72
C VAL A 30 65.59 20.04 27.51
N LEU A 31 66.45 19.22 28.09
CA LEU A 31 66.35 17.73 28.02
C LEU A 31 65.15 17.19 28.83
N VAL A 32 64.85 17.80 30.00
CA VAL A 32 63.69 17.41 30.79
C VAL A 32 62.38 17.87 30.12
N LEU A 33 62.32 19.07 29.56
CA LEU A 33 61.16 19.57 28.83
C LEU A 33 61.00 18.84 27.47
N GLY A 34 62.06 18.56 26.76
CA GLY A 34 62.08 17.75 25.55
C GLY A 34 61.70 16.29 25.80
N GLY A 35 62.18 15.66 26.90
CA GLY A 35 61.79 14.31 27.32
C GLY A 35 60.35 14.20 27.77
N ALA A 36 59.86 15.18 28.51
CA ALA A 36 58.45 15.24 28.92
C ALA A 36 57.52 15.51 27.73
N GLY A 37 57.93 16.35 26.78
CA GLY A 37 57.20 16.57 25.53
C GLY A 37 57.13 15.31 24.65
N TYR A 38 58.27 14.63 24.50
CA TYR A 38 58.32 13.39 23.73
C TYR A 38 57.53 12.24 24.37
N TRP A 39 57.44 12.17 25.70
CA TRP A 39 56.67 11.16 26.44
C TRP A 39 55.16 11.54 26.47
N GLY A 40 54.81 12.79 26.41
CA GLY A 40 53.39 13.28 26.31
C GLY A 40 52.82 13.16 24.90
N PHE A 41 53.65 13.38 23.84
CA PHE A 41 53.18 13.30 22.44
C PHE A 41 53.16 11.85 21.89
N GLY A 42 53.80 10.88 22.54
CA GLY A 42 53.89 9.51 22.11
C GLY A 42 52.76 8.58 22.58
N ARG A 43 51.82 9.13 23.35
CA ARG A 43 50.57 8.43 23.62
C ARG A 43 49.58 8.87 22.60
N ALA A 44 49.62 8.25 21.41
CA ALA A 44 48.46 8.19 20.55
C ALA A 44 47.40 7.48 21.37
N ASP A 45 46.38 8.20 21.80
CA ASP A 45 45.13 7.61 22.28
C ASP A 45 44.68 6.62 21.22
N SER A 46 44.86 5.35 21.50
CA SER A 46 44.21 4.30 20.73
C SER A 46 42.73 4.57 20.92
N ALA A 47 42.10 5.19 19.91
CA ALA A 47 40.66 5.31 19.85
C ALA A 47 40.12 3.92 20.12
N VAL A 48 39.48 3.74 21.25
CA VAL A 48 38.76 2.50 21.58
C VAL A 48 37.67 2.42 20.55
N ALA A 49 37.94 1.70 19.46
CA ALA A 49 36.91 1.35 18.50
C ALA A 49 35.87 0.57 19.27
N ASN A 50 34.71 1.15 19.51
CA ASN A 50 33.57 0.43 20.05
C ASN A 50 33.22 -0.66 19.05
N SER A 51 33.74 -1.85 19.23
CA SER A 51 33.40 -3.00 18.44
C SER A 51 32.15 -3.64 19.05
N VAL A 52 31.14 -3.78 18.25
CA VAL A 52 29.93 -4.53 18.58
C VAL A 52 30.10 -5.94 18.02
N ILE A 53 29.84 -6.93 18.86
CA ILE A 53 29.87 -8.34 18.43
C ILE A 53 28.47 -8.72 17.99
N ALA A 54 28.34 -9.20 16.76
CA ALA A 54 27.11 -9.78 16.23
C ALA A 54 27.30 -11.30 16.08
N THR A 55 26.26 -12.06 16.38
CA THR A 55 26.25 -13.51 16.17
C THR A 55 25.69 -13.82 14.79
N VAL A 56 26.35 -14.69 14.07
CA VAL A 56 25.90 -15.21 12.78
C VAL A 56 24.70 -16.11 13.00
N ALA A 57 23.58 -15.76 12.41
CA ALA A 57 22.33 -16.51 12.53
C ALA A 57 21.81 -16.87 11.14
N THR A 58 21.02 -17.94 11.08
CA THR A 58 20.17 -18.18 9.91
C THR A 58 18.95 -17.29 9.98
N GLY A 59 18.50 -16.86 8.82
CA GLY A 59 17.29 -16.05 8.69
C GLY A 59 16.53 -16.40 7.42
N THR A 60 15.24 -16.15 7.44
CA THR A 60 14.37 -16.12 6.26
C THR A 60 14.32 -14.70 5.74
N PHE A 61 14.64 -14.52 4.48
CA PHE A 61 14.53 -13.22 3.81
C PHE A 61 13.49 -13.28 2.71
N GLN A 62 12.65 -12.28 2.70
CA GLN A 62 11.60 -12.15 1.70
C GLN A 62 11.84 -10.86 0.91
N GLN A 63 11.79 -10.99 -0.39
CA GLN A 63 11.68 -9.85 -1.28
C GLN A 63 10.20 -9.61 -1.53
N THR A 64 9.72 -8.43 -1.18
CA THR A 64 8.32 -8.07 -1.30
C THR A 64 8.13 -6.91 -2.27
N VAL A 65 7.02 -6.94 -2.97
CA VAL A 65 6.48 -5.82 -3.74
C VAL A 65 5.29 -5.28 -2.99
N THR A 66 5.28 -3.99 -2.73
CA THR A 66 4.20 -3.33 -2.01
C THR A 66 3.26 -2.61 -2.97
N GLY A 67 2.00 -2.57 -2.60
CA GLY A 67 0.96 -1.82 -3.31
C GLY A 67 -0.14 -1.43 -2.34
N SER A 68 -1.06 -0.61 -2.78
CA SER A 68 -2.28 -0.29 -2.05
C SER A 68 -3.49 -0.64 -2.89
N GLY A 69 -4.57 -1.02 -2.25
CA GLY A 69 -5.77 -1.44 -2.95
C GLY A 69 -7.03 -1.26 -2.11
N THR A 70 -8.15 -1.68 -2.68
CA THR A 70 -9.47 -1.63 -2.05
C THR A 70 -9.99 -3.05 -1.87
N ILE A 71 -10.51 -3.34 -0.69
CA ILE A 71 -11.17 -4.62 -0.40
C ILE A 71 -12.54 -4.61 -1.03
N GLN A 72 -12.84 -5.65 -1.80
CA GLN A 72 -14.14 -5.86 -2.44
C GLN A 72 -14.67 -7.24 -2.07
N PRO A 73 -15.99 -7.45 -2.08
CA PRO A 73 -16.54 -8.79 -1.95
C PRO A 73 -16.15 -9.61 -3.19
N ALA A 74 -15.80 -10.89 -3.00
CA ALA A 74 -15.45 -11.75 -4.12
C ALA A 74 -16.65 -12.01 -5.06
N ARG A 75 -17.88 -11.85 -4.55
CA ARG A 75 -19.11 -11.91 -5.33
C ARG A 75 -20.01 -10.75 -4.96
N GLN A 76 -20.33 -9.98 -5.97
CA GLN A 76 -21.30 -8.89 -5.92
C GLN A 76 -22.21 -9.00 -7.12
N ASP A 77 -23.47 -8.70 -6.94
CA ASP A 77 -24.44 -8.59 -8.02
C ASP A 77 -25.29 -7.34 -7.82
N ASP A 78 -25.28 -6.52 -8.83
CA ASP A 78 -26.00 -5.27 -8.89
C ASP A 78 -27.31 -5.53 -9.64
N LEU A 79 -28.32 -5.90 -8.87
CA LEU A 79 -29.64 -6.26 -9.38
C LEU A 79 -30.36 -5.04 -9.91
N ALA A 80 -30.75 -5.07 -11.19
CA ALA A 80 -31.57 -4.07 -11.84
C ALA A 80 -32.79 -4.70 -12.51
N PHE A 81 -33.87 -3.96 -12.63
CA PHE A 81 -35.04 -4.44 -13.37
C PHE A 81 -34.75 -4.46 -14.88
N GLY A 82 -35.15 -5.54 -15.56
CA GLY A 82 -35.00 -5.65 -17.00
C GLY A 82 -35.99 -4.81 -17.79
N VAL A 83 -37.10 -4.44 -17.16
CA VAL A 83 -38.20 -3.65 -17.75
C VAL A 83 -38.47 -2.39 -16.95
N SER A 84 -39.02 -1.37 -17.62
CA SER A 84 -39.50 -0.17 -16.97
C SER A 84 -40.83 -0.39 -16.28
N GLY A 85 -41.01 0.22 -15.12
CA GLY A 85 -42.27 0.10 -14.38
C GLY A 85 -42.20 0.82 -13.05
N ARG A 86 -43.34 0.80 -12.32
CA ARG A 86 -43.44 1.36 -10.99
C ARG A 86 -43.22 0.25 -9.96
N VAL A 87 -42.37 0.53 -8.95
CA VAL A 87 -42.10 -0.41 -7.84
C VAL A 87 -43.34 -0.50 -6.95
N THR A 88 -43.92 -1.71 -6.83
CA THR A 88 -45.08 -2.00 -5.98
C THR A 88 -44.69 -2.53 -4.62
N SER A 89 -43.61 -3.26 -4.52
CA SER A 89 -43.11 -3.80 -3.24
C SER A 89 -41.61 -3.98 -3.24
N VAL A 90 -40.98 -3.63 -2.12
CA VAL A 90 -39.59 -3.98 -1.76
C VAL A 90 -39.70 -4.87 -0.52
N ARG A 91 -39.04 -6.04 -0.53
CA ARG A 91 -39.20 -7.06 0.50
C ARG A 91 -37.97 -7.25 1.38
N VAL A 92 -36.92 -6.50 1.10
CA VAL A 92 -35.64 -6.60 1.79
C VAL A 92 -35.15 -5.23 2.22
N GLU A 93 -34.33 -5.21 3.26
CA GLU A 93 -33.63 -4.03 3.75
C GLU A 93 -32.11 -4.29 3.70
N ALA A 94 -31.33 -3.21 3.78
CA ALA A 94 -29.87 -3.34 3.87
C ALA A 94 -29.46 -4.12 5.13
N GLY A 95 -28.63 -5.14 4.97
CA GLY A 95 -28.23 -6.06 6.03
C GLY A 95 -29.02 -7.39 6.05
N ASP A 96 -30.12 -7.52 5.30
CA ASP A 96 -30.89 -8.75 5.24
C ASP A 96 -30.14 -9.85 4.50
N LYS A 97 -30.36 -11.09 4.93
CA LYS A 97 -29.86 -12.28 4.25
C LYS A 97 -30.88 -12.78 3.24
N VAL A 98 -30.41 -13.03 2.03
CA VAL A 98 -31.25 -13.54 0.93
C VAL A 98 -30.68 -14.85 0.41
N GLY A 99 -31.57 -15.75 0.03
CA GLY A 99 -31.27 -16.99 -0.66
C GLY A 99 -31.32 -16.81 -2.19
N LYS A 100 -30.67 -17.72 -2.92
CA LYS A 100 -30.77 -17.74 -4.39
C LYS A 100 -32.21 -17.91 -4.82
N GLY A 101 -32.74 -17.01 -5.67
CA GLY A 101 -34.08 -16.99 -6.20
C GLY A 101 -35.11 -16.25 -5.34
N ASP A 102 -34.72 -15.75 -4.16
CA ASP A 102 -35.61 -14.97 -3.31
C ASP A 102 -36.05 -13.68 -4.02
N VAL A 103 -37.29 -13.32 -3.82
CA VAL A 103 -37.87 -12.10 -4.41
C VAL A 103 -37.48 -10.91 -3.56
N VAL A 104 -36.72 -10.02 -4.15
CA VAL A 104 -36.19 -8.79 -3.54
C VAL A 104 -37.16 -7.61 -3.70
N ALA A 105 -37.61 -7.40 -4.93
CA ALA A 105 -38.56 -6.33 -5.25
C ALA A 105 -39.46 -6.73 -6.43
N LYS A 106 -40.58 -6.02 -6.60
CA LYS A 106 -41.55 -6.23 -7.70
C LYS A 106 -42.00 -4.92 -8.29
N LEU A 107 -42.20 -4.92 -9.60
CA LEU A 107 -42.88 -3.84 -10.32
C LEU A 107 -44.37 -4.11 -10.41
N ASP A 108 -45.12 -3.12 -10.89
CA ASP A 108 -46.50 -3.22 -11.34
C ASP A 108 -46.51 -4.03 -12.65
N THR A 109 -47.28 -5.13 -12.64
CA THR A 109 -47.37 -6.07 -13.78
C THR A 109 -48.58 -5.89 -14.64
N VAL A 110 -49.53 -4.99 -14.28
CA VAL A 110 -50.85 -4.88 -14.97
C VAL A 110 -50.66 -4.65 -16.47
N SER A 111 -49.75 -3.79 -16.88
CA SER A 111 -49.48 -3.54 -18.32
C SER A 111 -48.77 -4.71 -19.00
N LEU A 112 -47.89 -5.42 -18.29
CA LEU A 112 -47.14 -6.57 -18.81
C LEU A 112 -48.08 -7.79 -18.93
N ASP A 113 -48.95 -8.01 -17.96
CA ASP A 113 -49.96 -9.08 -18.03
C ASP A 113 -50.91 -8.85 -19.22
N ALA A 114 -51.32 -7.56 -19.48
CA ALA A 114 -52.14 -7.23 -20.63
C ALA A 114 -51.39 -7.43 -21.97
N ALA A 115 -50.07 -7.14 -22.00
CA ALA A 115 -49.24 -7.38 -23.19
C ALA A 115 -49.10 -8.86 -23.48
N LEU A 116 -48.86 -9.70 -22.43
CA LEU A 116 -48.81 -11.15 -22.56
C LEU A 116 -50.14 -11.69 -23.09
N ALA A 117 -51.27 -11.32 -22.49
CA ALA A 117 -52.59 -11.77 -22.94
C ALA A 117 -52.88 -11.39 -24.41
N SER A 118 -52.38 -10.20 -24.85
CA SER A 118 -52.49 -9.77 -26.25
C SER A 118 -51.64 -10.64 -27.18
N ALA A 119 -50.39 -10.95 -26.79
CA ALA A 119 -49.47 -11.81 -27.56
C ALA A 119 -50.01 -13.22 -27.67
N GLU A 120 -50.56 -13.79 -26.59
CA GLU A 120 -51.18 -15.12 -26.56
C GLU A 120 -52.39 -15.19 -27.52
N ALA A 121 -53.26 -14.18 -27.52
CA ALA A 121 -54.39 -14.10 -28.43
C ALA A 121 -53.96 -14.02 -29.90
N GLN A 122 -52.87 -13.31 -30.20
CA GLN A 122 -52.28 -13.28 -31.56
C GLN A 122 -51.70 -14.63 -31.96
N LEU A 123 -51.06 -15.32 -31.04
CA LEU A 123 -50.55 -16.66 -31.28
C LEU A 123 -51.68 -17.65 -31.56
N GLU A 124 -52.77 -17.63 -30.81
CA GLU A 124 -53.94 -18.46 -31.03
C GLU A 124 -54.56 -18.22 -32.41
N ALA A 125 -54.67 -16.93 -32.83
CA ALA A 125 -55.12 -16.59 -34.16
C ALA A 125 -54.19 -17.10 -35.29
N ALA A 126 -52.86 -16.99 -35.08
CA ALA A 126 -51.87 -17.50 -36.05
C ALA A 126 -51.88 -19.03 -36.13
N VAL A 127 -52.05 -19.73 -35.00
CA VAL A 127 -52.21 -21.20 -34.93
C VAL A 127 -53.47 -21.62 -35.68
N THR A 128 -54.57 -20.93 -35.47
CA THR A 128 -55.84 -21.22 -36.17
C THR A 128 -55.69 -21.04 -37.68
N THR A 129 -55.03 -19.98 -38.13
CA THR A 129 -54.73 -19.71 -39.54
C THR A 129 -53.88 -20.82 -40.14
N ALA A 130 -52.80 -21.19 -39.47
CA ALA A 130 -51.90 -22.25 -39.94
C ALA A 130 -52.58 -23.63 -39.98
N ALA A 131 -53.53 -23.91 -39.07
CA ALA A 131 -54.28 -25.15 -39.05
C ALA A 131 -55.26 -25.30 -40.21
N ASN A 132 -55.72 -24.18 -40.81
CA ASN A 132 -56.67 -24.19 -41.91
C ASN A 132 -56.00 -24.21 -43.31
N ASP A 133 -54.68 -24.39 -43.38
CA ASP A 133 -53.84 -24.31 -44.59
C ASP A 133 -54.03 -25.48 -45.60
N GLY A 134 -54.98 -26.37 -45.41
CA GLY A 134 -55.13 -27.59 -46.23
C GLY A 134 -55.32 -27.43 -47.74
N SER A 135 -55.69 -26.22 -48.22
CA SER A 135 -55.91 -25.89 -49.65
C SER A 135 -55.00 -24.76 -50.15
N GLU A 136 -54.08 -24.26 -49.35
CA GLU A 136 -53.25 -23.10 -49.68
C GLU A 136 -51.99 -23.46 -50.49
N SER A 137 -51.43 -22.46 -51.19
CA SER A 137 -50.17 -22.61 -51.91
C SER A 137 -48.99 -22.81 -50.96
N SER A 138 -47.89 -23.42 -51.44
CA SER A 138 -46.68 -23.61 -50.63
C SER A 138 -46.11 -22.28 -50.15
N THR A 139 -46.28 -21.21 -50.93
CA THR A 139 -45.84 -19.83 -50.56
C THR A 139 -46.68 -19.26 -49.41
N GLN A 140 -48.00 -19.52 -49.44
CA GLN A 140 -48.90 -19.08 -48.39
C GLN A 140 -48.63 -19.81 -47.06
N ARG A 141 -48.44 -21.14 -47.15
CA ARG A 141 -48.04 -21.93 -45.95
C ARG A 141 -46.73 -21.44 -45.35
N ALA A 142 -45.69 -21.14 -46.17
CA ALA A 142 -44.45 -20.59 -45.68
C ALA A 142 -44.63 -19.22 -45.00
N ALA A 143 -45.55 -18.38 -45.49
CA ALA A 143 -45.87 -17.09 -44.87
C ALA A 143 -46.58 -17.27 -43.56
N ASN A 144 -47.55 -18.22 -43.46
CA ASN A 144 -48.26 -18.57 -42.23
C ASN A 144 -47.32 -19.15 -41.16
N ASP A 145 -46.38 -20.01 -41.58
CA ASP A 145 -45.34 -20.57 -40.68
C ASP A 145 -44.42 -19.48 -40.16
N ALA A 146 -44.01 -18.52 -40.99
CA ALA A 146 -43.22 -17.38 -40.56
C ALA A 146 -44.00 -16.47 -39.59
N SER A 147 -45.28 -16.21 -39.84
CA SER A 147 -46.12 -15.46 -38.91
C SER A 147 -46.30 -16.19 -37.60
N LEU A 148 -46.50 -17.51 -37.60
CA LEU A 148 -46.58 -18.33 -36.40
C LEU A 148 -45.26 -18.31 -35.61
N ALA A 149 -44.11 -18.34 -36.27
CA ALA A 149 -42.83 -18.22 -35.61
C ALA A 149 -42.62 -16.84 -34.95
N SER A 150 -43.05 -15.76 -35.63
CA SER A 150 -43.01 -14.41 -35.11
C SER A 150 -43.87 -14.27 -33.84
N THR A 151 -45.15 -14.68 -33.90
CA THR A 151 -46.07 -14.58 -32.73
C THR A 151 -45.62 -15.42 -31.56
N ARG A 152 -44.96 -16.57 -31.80
CA ARG A 152 -44.31 -17.32 -30.70
C ARG A 152 -43.17 -16.57 -30.05
N ALA A 153 -42.36 -15.85 -30.82
CA ALA A 153 -41.32 -15.02 -30.30
C ALA A 153 -41.88 -13.82 -29.48
N ASP A 154 -43.01 -13.25 -29.96
CA ASP A 154 -43.67 -12.16 -29.25
C ASP A 154 -44.25 -12.61 -27.89
N VAL A 155 -44.79 -13.81 -27.79
CA VAL A 155 -45.24 -14.40 -26.52
C VAL A 155 -44.04 -14.65 -25.60
N ALA A 156 -42.94 -15.24 -26.08
CA ALA A 156 -41.76 -15.48 -25.29
C ALA A 156 -41.16 -14.18 -24.75
N GLN A 157 -41.15 -13.13 -25.55
CA GLN A 157 -40.70 -11.79 -25.11
C GLN A 157 -41.60 -11.23 -24.01
N ALA A 158 -42.92 -11.33 -24.13
CA ALA A 158 -43.86 -10.86 -23.14
C ALA A 158 -43.75 -11.65 -21.82
N GLU A 159 -43.48 -12.96 -21.89
CA GLU A 159 -43.19 -13.79 -20.71
C GLU A 159 -41.90 -13.35 -20.03
N ASP A 160 -40.83 -13.13 -20.79
CA ASP A 160 -39.54 -12.65 -20.29
C ASP A 160 -39.65 -11.26 -19.65
N ASP A 161 -40.43 -10.34 -20.25
CA ASP A 161 -40.69 -9.02 -19.71
C ASP A 161 -41.45 -9.12 -18.38
N LEU A 162 -42.46 -9.99 -18.28
CA LEU A 162 -43.19 -10.24 -17.04
C LEU A 162 -42.30 -10.87 -15.97
N ALA A 163 -41.42 -11.80 -16.32
CA ALA A 163 -40.44 -12.38 -15.41
C ALA A 163 -39.47 -11.35 -14.88
N SER A 164 -39.03 -10.45 -15.77
CA SER A 164 -38.07 -9.34 -15.49
C SER A 164 -38.67 -8.22 -14.62
N ALA A 165 -40.00 -8.20 -14.45
CA ALA A 165 -40.68 -7.30 -13.49
C ALA A 165 -40.53 -7.78 -12.03
N THR A 166 -40.01 -8.98 -11.81
CA THR A 166 -39.74 -9.51 -10.47
C THR A 166 -38.25 -9.63 -10.27
N LEU A 167 -37.66 -8.78 -9.42
CA LEU A 167 -36.25 -8.79 -9.08
C LEU A 167 -35.95 -9.94 -8.11
N ARG A 168 -35.03 -10.82 -8.46
CA ARG A 168 -34.62 -11.98 -7.66
C ARG A 168 -33.12 -12.01 -7.42
N ALA A 169 -32.73 -12.46 -6.23
CA ALA A 169 -31.34 -12.68 -5.91
C ALA A 169 -30.76 -13.84 -6.76
N THR A 170 -29.61 -13.62 -7.39
CA THR A 170 -28.95 -14.61 -8.25
C THR A 170 -28.16 -15.64 -7.46
N PHE A 171 -27.72 -15.29 -6.25
CA PHE A 171 -27.03 -16.17 -5.29
C PHE A 171 -27.46 -15.86 -3.85
N ALA A 172 -27.08 -16.73 -2.92
CA ALA A 172 -27.31 -16.52 -1.50
C ALA A 172 -26.26 -15.56 -0.95
N GLY A 173 -26.69 -14.47 -0.32
CA GLY A 173 -25.80 -13.42 0.17
C GLY A 173 -26.47 -12.49 1.18
N THR A 174 -25.90 -11.33 1.35
CA THR A 174 -26.43 -10.24 2.18
C THR A 174 -26.68 -9.01 1.31
N VAL A 175 -27.80 -8.34 1.53
CA VAL A 175 -28.14 -7.09 0.84
C VAL A 175 -27.23 -6.00 1.36
N ALA A 176 -26.40 -5.41 0.48
CA ALA A 176 -25.51 -4.32 0.81
C ALA A 176 -26.21 -2.95 0.76
N SER A 177 -27.00 -2.71 -0.29
CA SER A 177 -27.80 -1.49 -0.43
C SER A 177 -29.14 -1.80 -1.12
N VAL A 178 -30.12 -0.93 -0.84
CA VAL A 178 -31.42 -0.89 -1.50
C VAL A 178 -31.64 0.55 -1.96
N ASP A 179 -31.54 0.76 -3.27
CA ASP A 179 -31.57 2.09 -3.87
C ASP A 179 -32.91 2.39 -4.54
N VAL A 180 -33.94 1.57 -4.26
CA VAL A 180 -35.30 1.76 -4.75
C VAL A 180 -36.31 1.76 -3.61
N ALA A 181 -37.36 2.58 -3.74
CA ALA A 181 -38.45 2.63 -2.80
C ALA A 181 -39.80 2.30 -3.50
N VAL A 182 -40.79 1.88 -2.69
CA VAL A 182 -42.14 1.65 -3.19
C VAL A 182 -42.71 2.95 -3.76
N GLY A 183 -43.14 2.89 -5.01
CA GLY A 183 -43.66 4.02 -5.75
C GLY A 183 -42.71 4.65 -6.76
N ASP A 184 -41.43 4.30 -6.69
CA ASP A 184 -40.41 4.76 -7.64
C ASP A 184 -40.69 4.22 -9.05
N GLN A 185 -40.29 5.01 -10.04
CA GLN A 185 -40.30 4.63 -11.45
C GLN A 185 -38.93 4.17 -11.87
N THR A 186 -38.82 2.94 -12.29
CA THR A 186 -37.55 2.38 -12.79
C THR A 186 -37.52 2.43 -14.31
N SER A 187 -36.36 2.73 -14.87
CA SER A 187 -36.09 2.57 -16.30
C SER A 187 -35.51 1.19 -16.52
N GLY A 188 -36.11 0.40 -17.39
CA GLY A 188 -35.56 -0.91 -17.74
C GLY A 188 -34.12 -0.78 -18.30
N SER A 189 -33.28 -1.76 -17.99
CA SER A 189 -31.94 -1.87 -18.55
C SER A 189 -32.02 -2.27 -20.04
N SER A 190 -32.62 -1.41 -20.87
CA SER A 190 -32.53 -1.60 -22.31
C SER A 190 -31.11 -1.22 -22.74
N SER A 191 -30.36 -2.21 -23.24
CA SER A 191 -29.11 -1.95 -23.96
C SER A 191 -29.40 -0.95 -25.07
N SER A 192 -29.04 0.31 -24.86
CA SER A 192 -29.13 1.33 -25.91
C SER A 192 -28.11 0.97 -26.99
N THR A 193 -28.60 0.29 -28.05
CA THR A 193 -27.91 0.22 -29.33
C THR A 193 -27.67 1.65 -29.79
N SER A 194 -26.41 2.06 -29.80
CA SER A 194 -25.98 3.37 -30.30
C SER A 194 -26.42 3.56 -31.71
N GLY A 195 -27.54 4.22 -31.92
CA GLY A 195 -27.93 4.85 -33.16
C GLY A 195 -27.11 6.14 -33.34
N SER A 196 -26.17 6.12 -34.26
CA SER A 196 -25.40 7.27 -34.72
C SER A 196 -26.34 8.40 -35.19
N GLY A 197 -26.23 9.57 -34.65
CA GLY A 197 -26.78 10.79 -35.26
C GLY A 197 -27.27 11.83 -34.28
N GLY A 198 -26.50 12.90 -34.07
CA GLY A 198 -27.01 14.18 -33.61
C GLY A 198 -26.37 14.73 -32.34
N SER A 199 -25.55 15.73 -32.55
CA SER A 199 -24.95 16.60 -31.55
C SER A 199 -26.02 17.21 -30.63
N ALA A 200 -25.99 16.89 -29.33
CA ALA A 200 -26.56 17.75 -28.30
C ALA A 200 -25.80 17.49 -26.99
N GLN A 201 -25.25 18.55 -26.51
CA GLN A 201 -24.52 18.74 -25.28
C GLN A 201 -25.43 18.39 -24.06
N GLY A 202 -25.03 17.39 -23.33
CA GLY A 202 -25.70 16.93 -22.13
C GLY A 202 -25.42 15.45 -21.93
N ALA A 203 -24.24 15.11 -21.38
CA ALA A 203 -23.95 13.75 -20.95
C ALA A 203 -24.85 13.41 -19.76
N ALA A 204 -26.06 12.97 -20.04
CA ALA A 204 -26.77 12.11 -19.09
C ALA A 204 -26.09 10.75 -19.19
N THR A 205 -25.13 10.51 -18.34
CA THR A 205 -24.69 9.15 -18.00
C THR A 205 -25.93 8.45 -17.43
N THR A 206 -26.60 7.69 -18.28
CA THR A 206 -27.55 6.69 -17.82
C THR A 206 -26.73 5.58 -17.18
N THR A 207 -26.25 5.84 -15.98
CA THR A 207 -25.79 4.79 -15.09
C THR A 207 -27.05 3.96 -14.83
N SER A 208 -27.10 2.73 -15.30
CA SER A 208 -28.07 1.74 -14.85
C SER A 208 -27.87 1.66 -13.34
N THR A 209 -28.70 2.39 -12.60
CA THR A 209 -28.58 2.42 -11.15
C THR A 209 -29.08 1.07 -10.67
N ALA A 210 -28.23 0.30 -10.05
CA ALA A 210 -28.61 -0.93 -9.38
C ALA A 210 -29.78 -0.64 -8.44
N ALA A 211 -30.81 -1.43 -8.51
CA ALA A 211 -31.95 -1.28 -7.61
C ALA A 211 -31.64 -1.87 -6.23
N VAL A 212 -30.90 -2.96 -6.20
CA VAL A 212 -30.45 -3.64 -4.98
C VAL A 212 -29.10 -4.29 -5.25
N THR A 213 -28.14 -4.06 -4.35
CA THR A 213 -26.83 -4.72 -4.42
C THR A 213 -26.78 -5.86 -3.41
N VAL A 214 -26.45 -7.07 -3.87
CA VAL A 214 -26.25 -8.26 -3.03
C VAL A 214 -24.79 -8.66 -3.06
N ILE A 215 -24.19 -8.92 -1.89
CA ILE A 215 -22.80 -9.31 -1.73
C ILE A 215 -22.66 -10.62 -0.96
N ASP A 216 -21.56 -11.32 -1.18
CA ASP A 216 -21.12 -12.40 -0.29
C ASP A 216 -20.22 -11.79 0.80
N PRO A 217 -20.65 -11.75 2.08
CA PRO A 217 -19.90 -11.13 3.16
C PRO A 217 -18.79 -12.04 3.73
N THR A 218 -18.53 -13.19 3.15
CA THR A 218 -17.59 -14.19 3.70
C THR A 218 -16.30 -14.30 2.89
N THR A 219 -16.36 -13.98 1.61
CA THR A 219 -15.22 -14.06 0.70
C THR A 219 -14.90 -12.70 0.10
N PHE A 220 -13.61 -12.36 0.10
CA PHE A 220 -13.14 -11.04 -0.32
C PHE A 220 -12.02 -11.16 -1.34
N VAL A 221 -11.91 -10.15 -2.17
CA VAL A 221 -10.77 -9.89 -3.05
C VAL A 221 -10.23 -8.49 -2.77
N VAL A 222 -8.96 -8.29 -3.01
CA VAL A 222 -8.34 -6.96 -2.96
C VAL A 222 -7.92 -6.60 -4.36
N GLU A 223 -8.50 -5.52 -4.90
CA GLU A 223 -8.02 -4.90 -6.12
C GLU A 223 -6.96 -3.88 -5.76
N ALA A 224 -5.71 -4.19 -6.07
CA ALA A 224 -4.57 -3.37 -5.72
C ALA A 224 -3.81 -2.90 -6.94
N GLU A 225 -3.14 -1.77 -6.80
CA GLU A 225 -2.27 -1.20 -7.81
C GLU A 225 -0.81 -1.45 -7.45
N VAL A 226 -0.06 -1.99 -8.40
CA VAL A 226 1.37 -2.26 -8.30
C VAL A 226 2.12 -1.43 -9.34
N ALA A 227 3.23 -0.82 -8.95
CA ALA A 227 4.04 0.00 -9.84
C ALA A 227 4.57 -0.81 -11.05
N ALA A 228 4.63 -0.17 -12.22
CA ALA A 228 5.09 -0.81 -13.45
C ALA A 228 6.53 -1.36 -13.37
N ALA A 229 7.37 -0.79 -12.49
CA ALA A 229 8.73 -1.28 -12.27
C ALA A 229 8.77 -2.68 -11.64
N ASP A 230 7.79 -3.01 -10.79
CA ASP A 230 7.79 -4.21 -9.95
C ASP A 230 6.88 -5.32 -10.49
N VAL A 231 5.94 -4.98 -11.39
CA VAL A 231 4.93 -5.93 -11.92
C VAL A 231 5.55 -7.14 -12.59
N THR A 232 6.73 -7.00 -13.21
CA THR A 232 7.44 -8.12 -13.86
C THR A 232 7.81 -9.26 -12.91
N SER A 233 7.93 -8.94 -11.62
CA SER A 233 8.24 -9.90 -10.55
C SER A 233 6.98 -10.53 -9.95
N VAL A 234 5.81 -9.94 -10.18
CA VAL A 234 4.53 -10.42 -9.64
C VAL A 234 3.95 -11.49 -10.56
N LYS A 235 3.56 -12.62 -10.00
CA LYS A 235 2.97 -13.75 -10.71
C LYS A 235 1.76 -14.30 -9.98
N LYS A 236 0.83 -14.90 -10.72
CA LYS A 236 -0.29 -15.64 -10.16
C LYS A 236 0.19 -16.71 -9.17
N GLY A 237 -0.48 -16.82 -8.03
CA GLY A 237 -0.21 -17.81 -6.99
C GLY A 237 0.82 -17.38 -5.94
N LEU A 238 1.41 -16.17 -6.05
CA LEU A 238 2.29 -15.64 -5.00
C LEU A 238 1.48 -15.32 -3.73
N GLN A 239 2.12 -15.53 -2.58
CA GLN A 239 1.55 -15.19 -1.29
C GLN A 239 1.55 -13.68 -1.07
N VAL A 240 0.49 -13.17 -0.48
CA VAL A 240 0.28 -11.76 -0.17
C VAL A 240 -0.10 -11.60 1.28
N THR A 241 0.53 -10.66 1.94
CA THR A 241 0.11 -10.16 3.24
C THR A 241 -0.69 -8.88 3.01
N ILE A 242 -1.91 -8.85 3.52
CA ILE A 242 -2.87 -7.76 3.37
C ILE A 242 -3.05 -7.13 4.74
N THR A 243 -2.86 -5.83 4.84
CA THR A 243 -3.04 -5.06 6.07
C THR A 243 -4.17 -4.05 5.85
N PRO A 244 -5.40 -4.36 6.25
CA PRO A 244 -6.52 -3.43 6.12
C PRO A 244 -6.32 -2.20 7.01
N THR A 245 -6.71 -1.04 6.51
CA THR A 245 -6.64 0.20 7.29
C THR A 245 -7.55 0.10 8.53
N GLY A 246 -6.94 0.22 9.71
CA GLY A 246 -7.66 0.12 10.99
C GLY A 246 -7.73 -1.28 11.60
N ALA A 247 -7.27 -2.32 10.90
CA ALA A 247 -7.14 -3.65 11.47
C ALA A 247 -5.80 -3.80 12.23
N THR A 248 -5.82 -4.62 13.29
CA THR A 248 -4.63 -4.89 14.13
C THR A 248 -3.84 -6.09 13.61
N GLU A 249 -4.51 -7.00 12.91
CA GLU A 249 -3.92 -8.23 12.41
C GLU A 249 -3.89 -8.25 10.88
N PRO A 250 -2.78 -8.71 10.27
CA PRO A 250 -2.70 -8.88 8.84
C PRO A 250 -3.51 -10.10 8.41
N VAL A 251 -4.09 -10.01 7.22
CA VAL A 251 -4.81 -11.09 6.55
C VAL A 251 -3.95 -11.63 5.41
N PHE A 252 -4.03 -12.91 5.13
CA PHE A 252 -3.25 -13.54 4.07
C PHE A 252 -4.12 -13.80 2.84
N GLY A 253 -3.47 -13.71 1.69
CA GLY A 253 -4.09 -13.95 0.40
C GLY A 253 -3.12 -14.51 -0.61
N THR A 254 -3.63 -14.73 -1.81
CA THR A 254 -2.84 -15.17 -2.97
C THR A 254 -3.17 -14.30 -4.18
N VAL A 255 -2.16 -14.01 -5.01
CA VAL A 255 -2.39 -13.32 -6.28
C VAL A 255 -3.23 -14.21 -7.18
N GLU A 256 -4.43 -13.76 -7.54
CA GLU A 256 -5.34 -14.46 -8.43
C GLU A 256 -5.10 -14.08 -9.88
N ASP A 257 -4.96 -12.79 -10.16
CA ASP A 257 -4.73 -12.28 -11.50
C ASP A 257 -3.85 -11.02 -11.48
N VAL A 258 -3.17 -10.78 -12.60
CA VAL A 258 -2.33 -9.59 -12.82
C VAL A 258 -2.76 -8.94 -14.12
N GLY A 259 -3.25 -7.71 -14.06
CA GLY A 259 -3.68 -6.94 -15.21
C GLY A 259 -2.56 -6.76 -16.24
N LEU A 260 -2.89 -6.87 -17.50
CA LEU A 260 -1.94 -6.72 -18.60
C LEU A 260 -1.85 -5.28 -19.13
N ILE A 261 -2.78 -4.44 -18.72
CA ILE A 261 -2.87 -3.05 -19.18
C ILE A 261 -2.53 -2.15 -18.01
N ALA A 262 -1.57 -1.26 -18.23
CA ALA A 262 -1.25 -0.24 -17.24
C ALA A 262 -2.33 0.84 -17.22
N THR A 263 -2.74 1.24 -16.03
CA THR A 263 -3.56 2.42 -15.78
C THR A 263 -2.67 3.50 -15.16
N THR A 264 -3.04 4.76 -15.38
CA THR A 264 -2.33 5.87 -14.74
C THR A 264 -3.06 6.18 -13.44
N ASN A 265 -2.39 6.04 -12.31
CA ASN A 265 -2.97 6.39 -11.03
C ASN A 265 -3.12 7.92 -10.86
N ASN A 266 -3.77 8.37 -9.79
CA ASN A 266 -3.99 9.79 -9.51
C ASN A 266 -2.69 10.61 -9.39
N SER A 267 -1.55 9.95 -9.20
CA SER A 267 -0.22 10.59 -9.13
C SER A 267 0.49 10.64 -10.49
N GLY A 268 -0.15 10.21 -11.58
CA GLY A 268 0.43 10.19 -12.93
C GLY A 268 1.44 9.05 -13.16
N VAL A 269 1.56 8.10 -12.24
CA VAL A 269 2.45 6.95 -12.35
C VAL A 269 1.70 5.77 -12.98
N ALA A 270 2.35 5.09 -13.93
CA ALA A 270 1.79 3.88 -14.51
C ALA A 270 1.78 2.75 -13.47
N ALA A 271 0.62 2.18 -13.24
CA ALA A 271 0.39 1.06 -12.34
C ALA A 271 -0.39 -0.04 -13.04
N PHE A 272 -0.24 -1.26 -12.56
CA PHE A 272 -0.98 -2.42 -13.04
C PHE A 272 -1.93 -2.89 -11.92
N SER A 273 -3.15 -3.23 -12.31
CA SER A 273 -4.09 -3.82 -11.36
C SER A 273 -3.67 -5.26 -11.04
N VAL A 274 -3.71 -5.61 -9.77
CA VAL A 274 -3.46 -6.96 -9.27
C VAL A 274 -4.63 -7.35 -8.40
N THR A 275 -5.29 -8.46 -8.76
CA THR A 275 -6.38 -9.02 -7.97
C THR A 275 -5.80 -10.06 -7.02
N VAL A 276 -6.05 -9.87 -5.74
CA VAL A 276 -5.60 -10.76 -4.67
C VAL A 276 -6.81 -11.41 -4.00
N ALA A 277 -6.92 -12.72 -4.07
CA ALA A 277 -7.94 -13.47 -3.33
C ALA A 277 -7.53 -13.61 -1.87
N VAL A 278 -8.39 -13.23 -0.96
CA VAL A 278 -8.20 -13.39 0.48
C VAL A 278 -8.40 -14.85 0.85
N THR A 279 -7.48 -15.40 1.65
CA THR A 279 -7.54 -16.80 2.05
C THR A 279 -8.42 -16.98 3.27
N GLY A 280 -9.38 -17.92 3.17
CA GLY A 280 -10.30 -18.26 4.25
C GLY A 280 -11.48 -17.29 4.38
N GLU A 281 -12.42 -17.66 5.24
CA GLU A 281 -13.57 -16.81 5.57
C GLU A 281 -13.15 -15.72 6.56
N GLN A 282 -13.46 -14.49 6.23
CA GLN A 282 -13.16 -13.32 7.07
C GLN A 282 -14.46 -12.68 7.54
N LYS A 283 -14.53 -12.34 8.83
CA LYS A 283 -15.74 -11.72 9.42
C LYS A 283 -15.58 -10.23 9.72
N ASP A 284 -14.32 -9.78 9.79
CA ASP A 284 -14.01 -8.42 10.22
C ASP A 284 -13.47 -7.55 9.08
N LEU A 285 -13.68 -8.00 7.83
CA LEU A 285 -13.36 -7.22 6.66
C LEU A 285 -14.61 -6.52 6.13
N TYR A 286 -14.46 -5.25 5.83
CA TYR A 286 -15.54 -4.43 5.29
C TYR A 286 -15.24 -4.03 3.85
N PRO A 287 -16.14 -4.32 2.90
CA PRO A 287 -16.00 -3.86 1.52
C PRO A 287 -15.86 -2.34 1.44
N GLY A 288 -15.05 -1.87 0.49
CA GLY A 288 -14.79 -0.45 0.29
C GLY A 288 -13.66 0.12 1.16
N THR A 289 -13.11 -0.66 2.10
CA THR A 289 -11.95 -0.21 2.90
C THR A 289 -10.66 -0.37 2.11
N THR A 290 -9.72 0.54 2.35
CA THR A 290 -8.37 0.45 1.76
C THR A 290 -7.50 -0.54 2.53
N ALA A 291 -6.59 -1.19 1.83
CA ALA A 291 -5.61 -2.09 2.41
C ALA A 291 -4.24 -1.90 1.74
N ASP A 292 -3.20 -2.01 2.54
CA ASP A 292 -1.84 -2.14 2.04
C ASP A 292 -1.53 -3.61 1.79
N ILE A 293 -0.95 -3.91 0.64
CA ILE A 293 -0.55 -5.26 0.28
C ILE A 293 0.96 -5.39 0.19
N SER A 294 1.46 -6.56 0.58
CA SER A 294 2.85 -6.94 0.46
C SER A 294 2.94 -8.32 -0.21
N ILE A 295 3.29 -8.34 -1.48
CA ILE A 295 3.39 -9.56 -2.30
C ILE A 295 4.78 -10.14 -2.14
N ILE A 296 4.90 -11.39 -1.71
CA ILE A 296 6.18 -12.09 -1.55
C ILE A 296 6.60 -12.66 -2.90
N VAL A 297 7.53 -11.99 -3.57
CA VAL A 297 8.00 -12.39 -4.91
C VAL A 297 9.15 -13.38 -4.86
N LYS A 298 9.93 -13.36 -3.79
CA LYS A 298 11.02 -14.31 -3.54
C LYS A 298 11.18 -14.53 -2.05
N GLN A 299 11.25 -15.77 -1.64
CA GLN A 299 11.58 -16.17 -0.27
C GLN A 299 12.81 -17.07 -0.30
N VAL A 300 13.73 -16.80 0.58
CA VAL A 300 14.93 -17.62 0.77
C VAL A 300 15.05 -17.93 2.26
N ASP A 301 14.93 -19.20 2.58
CA ASP A 301 14.98 -19.69 3.96
C ASP A 301 16.38 -20.21 4.29
N ASP A 302 16.69 -20.25 5.57
CA ASP A 302 17.92 -20.85 6.14
C ASP A 302 19.23 -20.28 5.58
N ILE A 303 19.26 -19.02 5.13
CA ILE A 303 20.50 -18.39 4.71
C ILE A 303 21.29 -17.85 5.89
N VAL A 304 22.59 -18.10 5.86
CA VAL A 304 23.54 -17.56 6.84
C VAL A 304 23.77 -16.09 6.53
N THR A 305 23.48 -15.21 7.48
CA THR A 305 23.63 -13.77 7.27
C THR A 305 24.49 -13.10 8.32
N VAL A 306 25.12 -12.02 7.90
CA VAL A 306 25.89 -11.13 8.77
C VAL A 306 25.48 -9.68 8.50
N PRO A 307 25.52 -8.80 9.51
CA PRO A 307 25.35 -7.37 9.28
C PRO A 307 26.35 -6.87 8.23
N THR A 308 25.87 -6.15 7.22
CA THR A 308 26.73 -5.64 6.13
C THR A 308 27.90 -4.82 6.64
N GLN A 309 27.74 -4.16 7.80
CA GLN A 309 28.79 -3.38 8.46
C GLN A 309 29.96 -4.24 9.01
N ALA A 310 29.79 -5.57 9.17
CA ALA A 310 30.84 -6.48 9.59
C ALA A 310 31.73 -6.91 8.42
N LEU A 311 31.33 -6.62 7.19
CA LEU A 311 32.05 -6.98 5.97
C LEU A 311 33.08 -5.90 5.61
N THR A 312 34.31 -6.33 5.34
CA THR A 312 35.39 -5.47 4.87
C THR A 312 35.90 -5.98 3.54
N THR A 313 35.86 -5.17 2.50
CA THR A 313 36.40 -5.55 1.20
C THR A 313 37.79 -4.95 1.03
N THR A 314 38.76 -5.82 0.73
CA THR A 314 40.15 -5.45 0.47
C THR A 314 40.63 -6.24 -0.75
N ASP A 315 41.20 -5.59 -1.75
CA ASP A 315 41.71 -6.19 -2.99
C ASP A 315 40.69 -7.11 -3.71
N GLY A 316 39.41 -6.66 -3.73
CA GLY A 316 38.32 -7.41 -4.40
C GLY A 316 37.86 -8.68 -3.67
N LYS A 317 38.39 -8.93 -2.47
CA LYS A 317 37.93 -10.05 -1.60
C LYS A 317 37.26 -9.51 -0.36
N THR A 318 36.19 -10.16 0.06
CA THR A 318 35.43 -9.78 1.26
C THR A 318 35.90 -10.62 2.45
N TYR A 319 36.09 -9.96 3.56
CA TYR A 319 36.53 -10.52 4.82
C TYR A 319 35.61 -10.14 5.96
N VAL A 320 35.58 -11.00 6.97
CA VAL A 320 34.92 -10.75 8.26
C VAL A 320 35.95 -10.99 9.38
N THR A 321 35.88 -10.21 10.42
CA THR A 321 36.67 -10.45 11.63
C THR A 321 35.87 -11.38 12.54
N LYS A 322 36.20 -12.67 12.54
CA LYS A 322 35.63 -13.66 13.45
C LYS A 322 36.25 -13.50 14.83
N VAL A 323 35.41 -13.49 15.85
CA VAL A 323 35.79 -13.37 17.27
C VAL A 323 35.61 -14.75 17.92
N ASP A 324 36.65 -15.25 18.51
CA ASP A 324 36.64 -16.47 19.29
C ASP A 324 37.28 -16.18 20.68
N GLY A 325 36.42 -15.89 21.64
CA GLY A 325 36.84 -15.38 22.95
C GLY A 325 37.62 -14.07 22.85
N SER A 326 38.92 -14.07 23.15
CA SER A 326 39.79 -12.90 23.00
C SER A 326 40.54 -12.85 21.67
N SER A 327 40.41 -13.86 20.85
CA SER A 327 41.09 -13.96 19.54
C SER A 327 40.25 -13.34 18.42
N ARG A 328 40.90 -12.52 17.59
CA ARG A 328 40.29 -11.92 16.39
C ARG A 328 40.99 -12.47 15.16
N LYS A 329 40.23 -13.12 14.29
CA LYS A 329 40.78 -13.71 13.06
C LYS A 329 40.05 -13.15 11.84
N LYS A 330 40.83 -12.55 10.94
CA LYS A 330 40.32 -12.12 9.63
C LYS A 330 40.07 -13.34 8.75
N THR A 331 38.84 -13.65 8.43
CA THR A 331 38.40 -14.80 7.65
C THR A 331 37.85 -14.33 6.32
N ALA A 332 38.31 -14.92 5.22
CA ALA A 332 37.78 -14.67 3.90
C ALA A 332 36.39 -15.31 3.76
N VAL A 333 35.44 -14.58 3.23
CA VAL A 333 34.07 -15.05 3.04
C VAL A 333 33.62 -14.81 1.61
N THR A 334 32.77 -15.70 1.11
CA THR A 334 32.08 -15.50 -0.15
C THR A 334 30.68 -14.99 0.16
N VAL A 335 30.38 -13.77 -0.26
CA VAL A 335 29.09 -13.15 -0.03
C VAL A 335 28.11 -13.43 -1.18
N GLY A 336 26.83 -13.44 -0.88
CA GLY A 336 25.72 -13.53 -1.81
C GLY A 336 24.97 -12.20 -1.98
N GLU A 337 23.66 -12.28 -1.96
CA GLU A 337 22.79 -11.11 -2.06
C GLU A 337 22.76 -10.31 -0.75
N THR A 338 22.51 -9.01 -0.85
CA THR A 338 22.35 -8.12 0.31
C THR A 338 20.88 -7.85 0.55
N TYR A 339 20.42 -8.08 1.76
CA TYR A 339 19.04 -7.90 2.19
C TYR A 339 18.97 -6.80 3.26
N GLY A 340 18.74 -5.57 2.83
CA GLY A 340 18.71 -4.42 3.72
C GLY A 340 20.02 -4.21 4.48
N ALA A 341 20.01 -4.39 5.80
CA ALA A 341 21.19 -4.22 6.65
C ALA A 341 22.05 -5.50 6.79
N SER A 342 21.63 -6.62 6.20
CA SER A 342 22.29 -7.92 6.29
C SER A 342 22.74 -8.42 4.91
N THR A 343 23.83 -9.13 4.85
CA THR A 343 24.36 -9.75 3.62
C THR A 343 24.46 -11.25 3.83
N GLU A 344 24.04 -12.01 2.83
CA GLU A 344 24.19 -13.46 2.77
C GLU A 344 25.67 -13.85 2.72
N VAL A 345 26.06 -14.87 3.48
CA VAL A 345 27.37 -15.48 3.42
C VAL A 345 27.22 -16.93 2.95
N LYS A 346 27.71 -17.22 1.74
CA LYS A 346 27.65 -18.56 1.14
C LYS A 346 28.69 -19.50 1.72
N THR A 347 29.89 -18.99 2.00
CA THR A 347 31.01 -19.80 2.56
C THR A 347 31.90 -18.98 3.48
N GLY A 348 32.49 -19.63 4.47
CA GLY A 348 33.51 -19.05 5.36
C GLY A 348 33.04 -18.79 6.79
N LEU A 349 31.74 -18.88 7.07
CA LEU A 349 31.16 -18.76 8.42
C LEU A 349 30.19 -19.91 8.69
N VAL A 350 30.01 -20.20 9.96
CA VAL A 350 29.04 -21.18 10.47
C VAL A 350 28.07 -20.46 11.42
N VAL A 351 26.87 -20.97 11.50
CA VAL A 351 25.85 -20.48 12.43
C VAL A 351 26.38 -20.53 13.87
N GLY A 352 26.24 -19.46 14.60
CA GLY A 352 26.76 -19.31 15.95
C GLY A 352 28.14 -18.64 16.03
N ASP A 353 28.83 -18.45 14.91
CA ASP A 353 30.06 -17.67 14.88
C ASP A 353 29.83 -16.23 15.32
N GLN A 354 30.77 -15.65 16.03
CA GLN A 354 30.72 -14.24 16.41
C GLN A 354 31.59 -13.42 15.48
N VAL A 355 31.02 -12.31 15.00
CA VAL A 355 31.68 -11.39 14.07
C VAL A 355 31.73 -9.99 14.67
N GLU A 356 32.86 -9.33 14.48
CA GLU A 356 33.06 -7.97 14.98
C GLU A 356 32.57 -6.95 13.95
N ILE A 357 31.71 -6.04 14.40
CA ILE A 357 31.30 -4.87 13.66
C ILE A 357 32.18 -3.71 14.11
N THR A 358 33.07 -3.26 13.23
CA THR A 358 33.88 -2.07 13.50
C THR A 358 33.04 -0.82 13.18
N SER A 359 32.38 -0.25 14.18
CA SER A 359 31.77 1.04 14.02
C SER A 359 32.87 2.10 14.02
N ILE A 360 33.07 2.75 12.90
CA ILE A 360 33.83 4.00 12.87
C ILE A 360 33.00 5.02 13.63
N ALA A 361 33.36 5.28 14.88
CA ALA A 361 32.79 6.41 15.62
C ALA A 361 33.13 7.67 14.82
N VAL A 362 32.15 8.23 14.13
CA VAL A 362 32.26 9.57 13.57
C VAL A 362 32.36 10.48 14.79
N ASN A 363 33.58 10.86 15.15
CA ASN A 363 33.83 11.90 16.13
C ASN A 363 33.10 13.15 15.62
N ARG A 364 31.90 13.39 16.14
CA ARG A 364 31.32 14.71 16.12
C ARG A 364 32.29 15.57 16.92
N VAL A 365 33.15 16.30 16.20
CA VAL A 365 33.87 17.42 16.77
C VAL A 365 32.80 18.34 17.32
N GLY A 366 32.55 18.20 18.62
CA GLY A 366 31.74 19.12 19.38
C GLY A 366 32.45 20.47 19.32
N ASN A 367 31.91 21.35 18.53
CA ASN A 367 32.29 22.77 18.55
C ASN A 367 31.80 23.34 19.89
N THR A 368 32.55 23.10 20.96
CA THR A 368 32.44 23.85 22.22
C THR A 368 33.18 25.20 22.00
N ALA A 369 32.49 26.09 21.33
CA ALA A 369 32.82 27.51 21.43
C ALA A 369 32.35 27.98 22.82
N GLY A 370 33.25 27.90 23.78
CA GLY A 370 33.13 28.64 25.03
C GLY A 370 33.37 30.12 24.73
N GLY A 371 32.41 30.96 24.99
CA GLY A 371 32.51 32.39 24.89
C GLY A 371 31.52 33.03 25.84
N GLY A 372 31.94 33.25 27.07
CA GLY A 372 31.23 34.10 28.01
C GLY A 372 31.31 35.55 27.51
N GLY A 373 30.18 36.25 27.53
CA GLY A 373 30.07 37.65 27.24
C GLY A 373 28.78 38.20 27.81
N ALA A 374 28.83 38.68 29.04
CA ALA A 374 27.79 39.50 29.62
C ALA A 374 27.71 40.82 28.83
N GLY A 375 26.53 41.19 28.37
CA GLY A 375 26.23 42.45 27.71
C GLY A 375 24.78 42.82 27.94
N THR A 376 24.61 43.71 28.87
CA THR A 376 23.40 44.45 29.20
C THR A 376 23.01 45.36 28.02
N GLY A 377 21.70 45.49 27.77
CA GLY A 377 21.21 46.78 27.31
C GLY A 377 20.32 46.77 26.10
N GLN A 378 19.14 47.21 26.33
CA GLN A 378 18.38 48.23 25.61
C GLN A 378 17.17 47.78 24.79
N ARG A 379 16.06 48.21 25.35
CA ARG A 379 14.75 48.31 24.70
C ARG A 379 14.85 49.19 23.43
N GLY A 380 14.22 48.74 22.37
CA GLY A 380 13.95 49.51 21.17
C GLY A 380 12.55 49.17 20.67
N GLN A 381 11.63 50.08 20.92
CA GLN A 381 10.26 50.16 20.49
C GLN A 381 10.23 50.81 19.11
N GLY A 382 9.47 50.27 18.18
CA GLY A 382 9.18 50.81 16.87
C GLY A 382 8.47 49.74 16.05
N GLY A 383 7.23 49.77 15.73
CA GLY A 383 6.34 50.82 15.20
C GLY A 383 6.51 50.87 13.68
N GLY A 384 5.59 50.29 12.91
CA GLY A 384 5.58 50.40 11.45
C GLY A 384 4.64 49.34 10.85
N ASP A 385 3.41 49.68 10.76
CA ASP A 385 2.58 50.06 9.60
C ASP A 385 2.45 49.01 8.50
N PHE A 386 1.23 48.42 8.46
CA PHE A 386 0.67 47.78 7.28
C PHE A 386 -0.02 48.82 6.40
N PRO A 387 0.14 48.85 5.08
CA PRO A 387 -0.83 49.43 4.20
C PRO A 387 -1.82 48.40 3.68
N ALA A 388 -3.06 48.64 4.00
CA ALA A 388 -4.21 48.10 3.29
C ALA A 388 -4.35 48.84 1.93
N GLY A 389 -4.72 48.10 0.91
CA GLY A 389 -5.17 48.61 -0.38
C GLY A 389 -5.23 47.42 -1.35
N GLY A 390 -6.26 47.14 -2.04
CA GLY A 390 -7.48 47.78 -2.45
C GLY A 390 -8.07 46.89 -3.51
N ARG A 391 -9.32 46.54 -3.39
CA ARG A 391 -10.13 46.02 -4.52
C ARG A 391 -10.30 47.08 -5.57
N PRO A 392 -10.45 46.71 -6.83
CA PRO A 392 -11.56 47.23 -7.60
C PRO A 392 -12.44 46.13 -8.16
N GLY A 393 -13.73 46.38 -8.02
CA GLY A 393 -14.78 45.77 -8.77
C GLY A 393 -14.86 46.32 -10.18
N GLY A 394 -15.55 45.62 -11.04
CA GLY A 394 -15.85 46.00 -12.42
C GLY A 394 -16.82 45.00 -12.99
N ALA A 395 -18.01 45.46 -13.07
CA ALA A 395 -19.19 44.95 -13.74
C ALA A 395 -18.99 44.84 -15.27
N GLY A 396 -19.86 44.06 -15.89
CA GLY A 396 -20.18 44.33 -17.29
C GLY A 396 -20.49 43.09 -18.13
N GLN A 397 -21.77 42.93 -18.34
CA GLN A 397 -22.54 42.29 -19.43
C GLN A 397 -22.58 40.79 -19.50
#